data_af242acca5e78b1b85e28a304981370c
#
_entry.id   af242acca5e78b1b85e28a304981370c
#
_cell.length_a   1.000
_cell.length_b   1.000
_cell.length_c   1.000
_cell.angle_alpha   90.00
_cell.angle_beta   90.00
_cell.angle_gamma   90.00
#
_symmetry.space_group_name_H-M   'P 1'
#
loop_
_entity.id
_entity.type
_entity.pdbx_description
1 polymer ?
#
loop_
_entity_poly.entity_id
_entity_poly.type
_entity_poly.pdbx_seq_one_letter_code
_entity_poly.pdbx_strand_id
1 'polypeptide(L)'
;MAQKPSIPKGTRDFTPVEMARRDYIFSTIKSVFQLYGYSPIETPAIENLSTLLGKYGDEGDKLLFKILNSGNAFENIEPTLLKDSSALSLKVCEKGLRYDLTVPFARFVVQHQSELQFPFKRYQIQPVWRADRPQKGRYREFYQCDVDVVGSDSLLNELELVQIADDVFARFGISVVIKINNRK
;
A
#
# COMPACT_ATOMS: atom_id res chain seq x y z
N MET A 1 -32.73 -17.40 13.74
CA MET A 1 -32.84 -16.41 12.64
C MET A 1 -31.56 -16.46 11.84
N ALA A 2 -31.61 -16.57 10.51
CA ALA A 2 -30.41 -16.53 9.68
C ALA A 2 -29.79 -15.12 9.75
N GLN A 3 -28.49 -15.05 9.99
CA GLN A 3 -27.77 -13.78 10.04
C GLN A 3 -27.76 -13.15 8.64
N LYS A 4 -28.17 -11.88 8.53
CA LYS A 4 -28.16 -11.17 7.25
C LYS A 4 -26.71 -11.01 6.76
N PRO A 5 -26.40 -11.36 5.50
CA PRO A 5 -25.06 -11.18 4.95
C PRO A 5 -24.57 -9.73 5.08
N SER A 6 -23.31 -9.56 5.43
CA SER A 6 -22.68 -8.23 5.56
C SER A 6 -21.18 -8.31 5.22
N ILE A 7 -20.62 -7.21 4.79
CA ILE A 7 -19.18 -7.06 4.55
C ILE A 7 -18.49 -6.46 5.78
N PRO A 8 -17.18 -6.66 5.95
CA PRO A 8 -16.41 -6.06 7.02
C PRO A 8 -16.51 -4.52 6.99
N LYS A 9 -16.57 -3.90 8.17
CA LYS A 9 -16.64 -2.45 8.28
C LYS A 9 -15.39 -1.78 7.71
N GLY A 10 -15.58 -0.83 6.80
CA GLY A 10 -14.48 -0.11 6.14
C GLY A 10 -14.00 -0.77 4.84
N THR A 11 -14.71 -1.79 4.37
CA THR A 11 -14.55 -2.35 3.01
C THR A 11 -15.80 -2.07 2.18
N ARG A 12 -15.76 -2.34 0.89
CA ARG A 12 -16.91 -2.18 0.00
C ARG A 12 -16.83 -3.12 -1.19
N ASP A 13 -18.00 -3.53 -1.68
CA ASP A 13 -18.16 -4.16 -2.97
C ASP A 13 -18.21 -3.10 -4.08
N PHE A 14 -17.89 -3.52 -5.29
CA PHE A 14 -17.99 -2.70 -6.49
C PHE A 14 -18.90 -3.38 -7.51
N THR A 15 -19.93 -2.69 -7.93
CA THR A 15 -20.83 -3.15 -8.99
C THR A 15 -20.13 -3.12 -10.35
N PRO A 16 -20.64 -3.82 -11.39
CA PRO A 16 -20.05 -3.79 -12.72
C PRO A 16 -19.86 -2.39 -13.30
N VAL A 17 -20.80 -1.47 -13.04
CA VAL A 17 -20.69 -0.06 -13.48
C VAL A 17 -19.56 0.67 -12.76
N GLU A 18 -19.42 0.44 -11.45
CA GLU A 18 -18.31 1.01 -10.68
C GLU A 18 -16.97 0.43 -11.13
N MET A 19 -16.92 -0.87 -11.44
CA MET A 19 -15.71 -1.50 -11.98
C MET A 19 -15.31 -0.90 -13.33
N ALA A 20 -16.23 -0.69 -14.25
CA ALA A 20 -15.92 -0.02 -15.52
C ALA A 20 -15.32 1.39 -15.33
N ARG A 21 -15.84 2.15 -14.35
CA ARG A 21 -15.28 3.47 -13.98
C ARG A 21 -13.88 3.36 -13.38
N ARG A 22 -13.66 2.36 -12.53
CA ARG A 22 -12.35 2.09 -11.92
C ARG A 22 -11.32 1.70 -12.97
N ASP A 23 -11.69 0.83 -13.91
CA ASP A 23 -10.83 0.39 -15.00
C ASP A 23 -10.42 1.56 -15.90
N TYR A 24 -11.35 2.48 -16.18
CA TYR A 24 -11.04 3.74 -16.87
C TYR A 24 -9.99 4.57 -16.10
N ILE A 25 -10.17 4.74 -14.78
CA ILE A 25 -9.23 5.49 -13.93
C ILE A 25 -7.85 4.82 -13.95
N PHE A 26 -7.78 3.52 -13.67
CA PHE A 26 -6.51 2.81 -13.59
C PHE A 26 -5.80 2.73 -14.94
N SER A 27 -6.51 2.51 -16.03
CA SER A 27 -5.91 2.47 -17.36
C SER A 27 -5.37 3.84 -17.78
N THR A 28 -6.05 4.92 -17.42
CA THR A 28 -5.58 6.29 -17.68
C THR A 28 -4.30 6.58 -16.91
N ILE A 29 -4.28 6.31 -15.59
CA ILE A 29 -3.08 6.48 -14.76
C ILE A 29 -1.92 5.63 -15.28
N LYS A 30 -2.18 4.34 -15.55
CA LYS A 30 -1.19 3.41 -16.08
C LYS A 30 -0.58 3.91 -17.40
N SER A 31 -1.41 4.43 -18.32
CA SER A 31 -0.94 4.94 -19.61
C SER A 31 0.00 6.14 -19.45
N VAL A 32 -0.25 7.01 -18.46
CA VAL A 32 0.67 8.11 -18.15
C VAL A 32 1.98 7.59 -17.60
N PHE A 33 1.96 6.71 -16.60
CA PHE A 33 3.18 6.13 -16.03
C PHE A 33 4.06 5.47 -17.09
N GLN A 34 3.45 4.72 -18.01
CA GLN A 34 4.14 4.08 -19.12
C GLN A 34 4.73 5.09 -20.12
N LEU A 35 4.03 6.21 -20.38
CA LEU A 35 4.54 7.28 -21.24
C LEU A 35 5.85 7.88 -20.71
N TYR A 36 6.00 7.98 -19.39
CA TYR A 36 7.21 8.46 -18.72
C TYR A 36 8.27 7.37 -18.50
N GLY A 37 8.07 6.18 -19.05
CA GLY A 37 9.04 5.08 -19.01
C GLY A 37 9.07 4.30 -17.69
N TYR A 38 8.01 4.39 -16.87
CA TYR A 38 7.91 3.59 -15.65
C TYR A 38 7.45 2.17 -15.96
N SER A 39 8.11 1.19 -15.34
CA SER A 39 7.82 -0.23 -15.48
C SER A 39 6.88 -0.72 -14.38
N PRO A 40 5.92 -1.60 -14.69
CA PRO A 40 5.03 -2.17 -13.69
C PRO A 40 5.76 -3.18 -12.80
N ILE A 41 5.46 -3.15 -11.52
CA ILE A 41 5.78 -4.24 -10.59
C ILE A 41 4.56 -4.60 -9.75
N GLU A 42 4.58 -5.79 -9.18
CA GLU A 42 3.65 -6.24 -8.15
C GLU A 42 4.40 -6.87 -6.99
N THR A 43 3.90 -6.66 -5.78
CA THR A 43 4.39 -7.31 -4.57
C THR A 43 3.24 -8.06 -3.89
N PRO A 44 3.52 -9.08 -3.08
CA PRO A 44 2.47 -9.79 -2.34
C PRO A 44 1.65 -8.87 -1.43
N ALA A 45 0.36 -9.19 -1.26
CA ALA A 45 -0.50 -8.50 -0.29
C ALA A 45 -0.08 -8.78 1.16
N ILE A 46 0.50 -9.95 1.39
CA ILE A 46 0.98 -10.42 2.68
C ILE A 46 2.50 -10.26 2.73
N GLU A 47 2.97 -9.59 3.76
CA GLU A 47 4.39 -9.40 4.06
C GLU A 47 4.73 -10.02 5.43
N ASN A 48 6.01 -10.33 5.64
CA ASN A 48 6.49 -10.68 6.96
C ASN A 48 6.29 -9.48 7.91
N LEU A 49 5.78 -9.74 9.11
CA LEU A 49 5.50 -8.68 10.07
C LEU A 49 6.77 -7.93 10.46
N SER A 50 7.93 -8.61 10.51
CA SER A 50 9.24 -8.00 10.73
C SER A 50 9.66 -7.00 9.65
N THR A 51 9.15 -7.14 8.41
CA THR A 51 9.36 -6.17 7.33
C THR A 51 8.52 -4.90 7.53
N LEU A 52 7.32 -5.05 8.06
CA LEU A 52 6.35 -3.96 8.21
C LEU A 52 6.57 -3.13 9.48
N LEU A 53 6.93 -3.80 10.60
CA LEU A 53 7.07 -3.14 11.91
C LEU A 53 8.22 -2.13 11.96
N GLY A 54 8.00 -1.06 12.75
CA GLY A 54 8.98 0.01 12.97
C GLY A 54 9.22 0.91 11.77
N LYS A 55 8.41 0.80 10.70
CA LYS A 55 8.55 1.60 9.47
C LYS A 55 7.57 2.79 9.44
N TYR A 56 6.48 2.69 10.19
CA TYR A 56 5.38 3.67 10.17
C TYR A 56 5.25 4.46 11.48
N GLY A 57 6.20 4.29 12.41
CA GLY A 57 6.12 4.79 13.79
C GLY A 57 5.08 4.04 14.63
N ASP A 58 5.03 4.33 15.93
CA ASP A 58 4.18 3.60 16.88
C ASP A 58 2.68 3.65 16.54
N GLU A 59 2.22 4.76 15.97
CA GLU A 59 0.82 4.89 15.54
C GLU A 59 0.53 4.05 14.30
N GLY A 60 1.43 4.06 13.31
CA GLY A 60 1.29 3.28 12.10
C GLY A 60 1.33 1.78 12.38
N ASP A 61 2.20 1.33 13.26
CA ASP A 61 2.32 -0.08 13.65
C ASP A 61 1.03 -0.63 14.31
N LYS A 62 0.25 0.24 14.97
CA LYS A 62 -1.08 -0.10 15.52
C LYS A 62 -2.14 -0.27 14.43
N LEU A 63 -1.92 0.31 13.26
CA LEU A 63 -2.84 0.26 12.13
C LEU A 63 -2.57 -0.92 11.17
N LEU A 64 -1.54 -1.71 11.42
CA LEU A 64 -1.25 -2.92 10.65
C LEU A 64 -2.29 -4.01 10.92
N PHE A 65 -2.86 -4.58 9.87
CA PHE A 65 -3.61 -5.82 9.96
C PHE A 65 -2.62 -6.98 10.12
N LYS A 66 -2.61 -7.58 11.32
CA LYS A 66 -1.78 -8.75 11.62
C LYS A 66 -2.57 -10.02 11.32
N ILE A 67 -1.90 -11.02 10.76
CA ILE A 67 -2.50 -12.30 10.38
C ILE A 67 -2.08 -13.33 11.41
N LEU A 68 -3.06 -13.91 12.08
CA LEU A 68 -2.85 -15.01 13.02
C LEU A 68 -2.21 -16.21 12.30
N ASN A 69 -1.20 -16.81 12.91
CA ASN A 69 -0.55 -18.00 12.36
C ASN A 69 -1.55 -19.15 12.21
N SER A 70 -1.42 -19.90 11.12
CA SER A 70 -2.27 -21.07 10.89
C SER A 70 -1.92 -22.21 11.86
N GLY A 71 -2.87 -23.09 12.15
CA GLY A 71 -2.71 -24.20 13.08
C GLY A 71 -2.87 -23.75 14.53
N ASN A 72 -2.04 -24.29 15.44
CA ASN A 72 -2.12 -24.04 16.88
C ASN A 72 -1.40 -22.74 17.28
N ALA A 73 -1.86 -21.59 16.78
CA ALA A 73 -1.20 -20.31 16.99
C ALA A 73 -0.97 -19.95 18.48
N PHE A 74 -1.76 -20.51 19.38
CA PHE A 74 -1.67 -20.26 20.82
C PHE A 74 -0.93 -21.37 21.60
N GLU A 75 -0.34 -22.35 20.90
CA GLU A 75 0.43 -23.40 21.53
C GLU A 75 1.69 -22.81 22.17
N ASN A 76 1.99 -23.23 23.40
CA ASN A 76 3.15 -22.75 24.18
C ASN A 76 3.15 -21.24 24.49
N ILE A 77 1.98 -20.62 24.58
CA ILE A 77 1.84 -19.24 25.02
C ILE A 77 1.83 -19.17 26.56
N GLU A 78 2.77 -18.45 27.13
CA GLU A 78 2.81 -18.18 28.55
C GLU A 78 1.57 -17.39 28.99
N PRO A 79 0.84 -17.81 30.07
CA PRO A 79 -0.37 -17.14 30.51
C PRO A 79 -0.21 -15.65 30.82
N THR A 80 0.98 -15.21 31.20
CA THR A 80 1.32 -13.81 31.46
C THR A 80 1.23 -12.96 30.21
N LEU A 81 1.52 -13.53 29.02
CA LEU A 81 1.50 -12.85 27.74
C LEU A 81 0.07 -12.48 27.29
N LEU A 82 -0.94 -13.20 27.79
CA LEU A 82 -2.36 -12.91 27.50
C LEU A 82 -2.81 -11.52 28.01
N LYS A 83 -2.06 -10.91 28.94
CA LYS A 83 -2.33 -9.59 29.49
C LYS A 83 -1.72 -8.45 28.64
N ASP A 84 -0.79 -8.77 27.74
CA ASP A 84 -0.16 -7.82 26.84
C ASP A 84 -0.52 -8.17 25.38
N SER A 85 -1.54 -7.50 24.85
CA SER A 85 -2.04 -7.74 23.49
C SER A 85 -1.00 -7.43 22.41
N SER A 86 -0.08 -6.50 22.65
CA SER A 86 0.98 -6.16 21.70
C SER A 86 2.01 -7.27 21.64
N ALA A 87 2.56 -7.68 22.77
CA ALA A 87 3.52 -8.76 22.86
C ALA A 87 2.91 -10.09 22.39
N LEU A 88 1.67 -10.39 22.77
CA LEU A 88 0.95 -11.57 22.31
C LEU A 88 0.81 -11.57 20.77
N SER A 89 0.41 -10.46 20.19
CA SER A 89 0.23 -10.38 18.73
C SER A 89 1.53 -10.63 17.96
N LEU A 90 2.67 -10.19 18.48
CA LEU A 90 3.99 -10.47 17.89
C LEU A 90 4.38 -11.95 17.97
N LYS A 91 3.90 -12.65 18.99
CA LYS A 91 4.17 -14.08 19.16
C LYS A 91 3.32 -14.98 18.27
N VAL A 92 2.05 -14.57 18.03
CA VAL A 92 1.07 -15.39 17.31
C VAL A 92 0.85 -14.94 15.85
N CYS A 93 1.48 -13.86 15.42
CA CYS A 93 1.37 -13.34 14.06
C CYS A 93 2.77 -13.12 13.47
N GLU A 94 3.12 -13.89 12.46
CA GLU A 94 4.37 -13.73 11.71
C GLU A 94 4.20 -12.85 10.45
N LYS A 95 2.98 -12.63 10.05
CA LYS A 95 2.59 -11.97 8.80
C LYS A 95 1.58 -10.87 9.05
N GLY A 96 1.53 -9.91 8.14
CA GLY A 96 0.52 -8.87 8.10
C GLY A 96 0.14 -8.49 6.68
N LEU A 97 -0.95 -7.76 6.53
CA LEU A 97 -1.29 -7.14 5.25
C LEU A 97 -0.46 -5.87 5.09
N ARG A 98 0.04 -5.64 3.88
CA ARG A 98 0.81 -4.43 3.58
C ARG A 98 0.00 -3.17 3.85
N TYR A 99 0.62 -2.21 4.51
CA TYR A 99 0.04 -0.93 4.90
C TYR A 99 0.10 0.11 3.78
N ASP A 100 1.15 0.03 2.98
CA ASP A 100 1.42 0.84 1.79
C ASP A 100 2.15 -0.02 0.73
N LEU A 101 2.58 0.63 -0.36
CA LEU A 101 3.39 -0.02 -1.39
C LEU A 101 4.88 0.32 -1.27
N THR A 102 5.26 1.31 -0.45
CA THR A 102 6.64 1.79 -0.31
C THR A 102 7.53 0.77 0.41
N VAL A 103 7.08 0.22 1.54
CA VAL A 103 7.89 -0.77 2.30
C VAL A 103 8.07 -2.08 1.53
N PRO A 104 7.01 -2.68 0.93
CA PRO A 104 7.17 -3.80 0.03
C PRO A 104 8.09 -3.52 -1.17
N PHE A 105 8.03 -2.32 -1.72
CA PHE A 105 8.92 -1.90 -2.80
C PHE A 105 10.38 -1.82 -2.34
N ALA A 106 10.66 -1.24 -1.19
CA ALA A 106 12.03 -1.20 -0.64
C ALA A 106 12.61 -2.62 -0.46
N ARG A 107 11.81 -3.55 0.08
CA ARG A 107 12.19 -4.97 0.17
C ARG A 107 12.44 -5.58 -1.22
N PHE A 108 11.56 -5.30 -2.20
CA PHE A 108 11.70 -5.78 -3.57
C PHE A 108 13.02 -5.31 -4.19
N VAL A 109 13.35 -4.02 -4.07
CA VAL A 109 14.62 -3.46 -4.60
C VAL A 109 15.83 -4.17 -3.99
N VAL A 110 15.84 -4.39 -2.67
CA VAL A 110 16.95 -5.08 -2.00
C VAL A 110 17.09 -6.52 -2.49
N GLN A 111 15.99 -7.25 -2.65
CA GLN A 111 16.02 -8.65 -3.08
C GLN A 111 16.38 -8.85 -4.55
N HIS A 112 16.04 -7.88 -5.42
CA HIS A 112 16.28 -7.97 -6.86
C HIS A 112 17.37 -7.00 -7.34
N GLN A 113 18.20 -6.47 -6.44
CA GLN A 113 19.21 -5.44 -6.76
C GLN A 113 20.11 -5.82 -7.92
N SER A 114 20.47 -7.09 -8.05
CA SER A 114 21.34 -7.61 -9.13
C SER A 114 20.63 -7.74 -10.48
N GLU A 115 19.30 -7.72 -10.50
CA GLU A 115 18.47 -7.87 -11.69
C GLU A 115 17.97 -6.52 -12.22
N LEU A 116 18.01 -5.48 -11.38
CA LEU A 116 17.48 -4.15 -11.69
C LEU A 116 18.55 -3.27 -12.35
N GLN A 117 18.13 -2.53 -13.36
CA GLN A 117 18.92 -1.44 -13.93
C GLN A 117 18.58 -0.11 -13.25
N PHE A 118 19.59 0.59 -12.76
CA PHE A 118 19.43 1.88 -12.11
C PHE A 118 19.79 3.05 -13.06
N PRO A 119 19.09 4.20 -12.99
CA PRO A 119 17.97 4.47 -12.10
C PRO A 119 16.73 3.62 -12.46
N PHE A 120 16.14 3.00 -11.45
CA PHE A 120 14.97 2.16 -11.62
C PHE A 120 13.69 2.96 -11.42
N LYS A 121 12.87 3.05 -12.47
CA LYS A 121 11.58 3.74 -12.50
C LYS A 121 10.47 2.70 -12.47
N ARG A 122 9.69 2.69 -11.39
CA ARG A 122 8.58 1.73 -11.25
C ARG A 122 7.25 2.41 -10.99
N TYR A 123 6.15 1.76 -11.39
CA TYR A 123 4.84 2.06 -10.87
C TYR A 123 4.17 0.80 -10.31
N GLN A 124 3.24 1.00 -9.39
CA GLN A 124 2.48 -0.08 -8.76
C GLN A 124 1.06 0.39 -8.47
N ILE A 125 0.05 -0.35 -8.93
CA ILE A 125 -1.36 -0.05 -8.70
C ILE A 125 -1.99 -1.27 -8.03
N GLN A 126 -2.04 -1.26 -6.71
CA GLN A 126 -2.49 -2.40 -5.92
C GLN A 126 -3.23 -1.94 -4.65
N PRO A 127 -4.06 -2.83 -4.05
CA PRO A 127 -4.74 -2.53 -2.80
C PRO A 127 -3.78 -2.54 -1.61
N VAL A 128 -4.11 -1.74 -0.59
CA VAL A 128 -3.44 -1.69 0.70
C VAL A 128 -4.47 -1.70 1.82
N TRP A 129 -4.05 -2.04 3.04
CA TRP A 129 -4.95 -2.24 4.17
C TRP A 129 -4.47 -1.48 5.40
N ARG A 130 -5.35 -0.66 5.97
CA ARG A 130 -5.09 0.10 7.21
C ARG A 130 -6.23 -0.08 8.18
N ALA A 131 -5.94 -0.45 9.42
CA ALA A 131 -6.94 -0.66 10.47
C ALA A 131 -7.51 0.66 11.04
N ASP A 132 -7.50 1.72 10.26
CA ASP A 132 -8.06 3.01 10.59
C ASP A 132 -9.53 2.94 11.01
N ARG A 133 -9.98 3.94 11.78
CA ARG A 133 -11.39 4.14 12.05
C ARG A 133 -12.08 4.56 10.76
N PRO A 134 -13.01 3.74 10.21
CA PRO A 134 -13.67 4.07 8.96
C PRO A 134 -14.52 5.34 9.07
N GLN A 135 -14.42 6.20 8.07
CA GLN A 135 -15.23 7.39 7.91
C GLN A 135 -15.47 7.68 6.43
N LYS A 136 -16.29 8.68 6.10
CA LYS A 136 -16.55 9.03 4.70
C LYS A 136 -15.23 9.35 3.97
N GLY A 137 -14.97 8.63 2.88
CA GLY A 137 -13.73 8.78 2.09
C GLY A 137 -12.49 8.09 2.67
N ARG A 138 -12.59 7.43 3.83
CA ARG A 138 -11.47 6.69 4.45
C ARG A 138 -11.88 5.25 4.71
N TYR A 139 -11.37 4.37 3.88
CA TYR A 139 -11.62 2.94 3.92
C TYR A 139 -10.45 2.20 4.58
N ARG A 140 -10.70 0.96 5.00
CA ARG A 140 -9.68 0.04 5.49
C ARG A 140 -8.98 -0.73 4.39
N GLU A 141 -9.62 -0.84 3.24
CA GLU A 141 -9.07 -1.40 2.01
C GLU A 141 -9.24 -0.36 0.90
N PHE A 142 -8.15 0.02 0.26
CA PHE A 142 -8.16 0.99 -0.84
C PHE A 142 -6.94 0.79 -1.74
N TYR A 143 -7.00 1.32 -2.96
CA TYR A 143 -5.90 1.24 -3.91
C TYR A 143 -4.96 2.44 -3.76
N GLN A 144 -3.67 2.15 -3.85
CA GLN A 144 -2.64 3.14 -4.11
C GLN A 144 -2.16 3.01 -5.56
N CYS A 145 -1.85 4.15 -6.17
CA CYS A 145 -1.23 4.25 -7.49
C CYS A 145 0.11 4.96 -7.28
N ASP A 146 1.13 4.19 -6.98
CA ASP A 146 2.44 4.70 -6.61
C ASP A 146 3.37 4.70 -7.82
N VAL A 147 4.19 5.74 -7.92
CA VAL A 147 5.25 5.89 -8.90
C VAL A 147 6.51 6.37 -8.19
N ASP A 148 7.63 5.67 -8.39
CA ASP A 148 8.89 5.93 -7.70
C ASP A 148 10.10 5.78 -8.63
N VAL A 149 11.16 6.52 -8.29
CA VAL A 149 12.50 6.40 -8.89
C VAL A 149 13.50 6.06 -7.79
N VAL A 150 14.36 5.08 -8.03
CA VAL A 150 15.42 4.67 -7.13
C VAL A 150 16.77 4.65 -7.86
N GLY A 151 17.84 5.09 -7.17
CA GLY A 151 19.20 5.06 -7.70
C GLY A 151 19.56 6.31 -8.53
N SER A 152 18.90 7.45 -8.26
CA SER A 152 19.25 8.75 -8.81
C SER A 152 18.95 9.84 -7.78
N ASP A 153 19.85 10.79 -7.66
CA ASP A 153 19.74 12.00 -6.84
C ASP A 153 19.40 13.27 -7.67
N SER A 154 19.09 13.09 -8.94
CA SER A 154 18.74 14.18 -9.85
C SER A 154 17.39 14.80 -9.50
N LEU A 155 17.35 16.11 -9.27
CA LEU A 155 16.11 16.88 -9.07
C LEU A 155 15.16 16.88 -10.29
N LEU A 156 15.61 16.37 -11.44
CA LEU A 156 14.73 16.15 -12.58
C LEU A 156 13.71 15.05 -12.31
N ASN A 157 13.98 14.16 -11.36
CA ASN A 157 13.00 13.15 -10.96
C ASN A 157 11.80 13.78 -10.27
N GLU A 158 12.01 14.75 -9.37
CA GLU A 158 10.93 15.49 -8.71
C GLU A 158 10.08 16.27 -9.72
N LEU A 159 10.75 16.93 -10.69
CA LEU A 159 10.04 17.62 -11.77
C LEU A 159 9.17 16.65 -12.58
N GLU A 160 9.71 15.51 -12.96
CA GLU A 160 8.98 14.49 -13.72
C GLU A 160 7.77 13.97 -12.94
N LEU A 161 7.91 13.71 -11.62
CA LEU A 161 6.79 13.27 -10.77
C LEU A 161 5.68 14.33 -10.69
N VAL A 162 6.04 15.60 -10.66
CA VAL A 162 5.06 16.71 -10.73
C VAL A 162 4.34 16.72 -12.07
N GLN A 163 5.07 16.57 -13.18
CA GLN A 163 4.50 16.50 -14.53
C GLN A 163 3.56 15.30 -14.69
N ILE A 164 3.94 14.13 -14.17
CA ILE A 164 3.07 12.94 -14.16
C ILE A 164 1.75 13.23 -13.45
N ALA A 165 1.80 13.89 -12.29
CA ALA A 165 0.59 14.24 -11.56
C ALA A 165 -0.30 15.20 -12.37
N ASP A 166 0.30 16.23 -12.97
CA ASP A 166 -0.43 17.19 -13.82
C ASP A 166 -1.07 16.50 -15.03
N ASP A 167 -0.32 15.67 -15.75
CA ASP A 167 -0.82 14.92 -16.91
C ASP A 167 -1.97 13.97 -16.57
N VAL A 168 -1.89 13.29 -15.41
CA VAL A 168 -2.97 12.40 -14.96
C VAL A 168 -4.26 13.19 -14.75
N PHE A 169 -4.20 14.31 -14.01
CA PHE A 169 -5.39 15.12 -13.73
C PHE A 169 -5.91 15.85 -14.96
N ALA A 170 -5.01 16.31 -15.85
CA ALA A 170 -5.40 16.91 -17.13
C ALA A 170 -6.20 15.92 -18.01
N ARG A 171 -5.79 14.63 -18.06
CA ARG A 171 -6.53 13.59 -18.79
C ARG A 171 -7.90 13.28 -18.21
N PHE A 172 -8.09 13.51 -16.92
CA PHE A 172 -9.41 13.42 -16.27
C PHE A 172 -10.25 14.70 -16.42
N GLY A 173 -9.69 15.77 -16.96
CA GLY A 173 -10.34 17.08 -17.04
C GLY A 173 -10.53 17.71 -15.66
N ILE A 174 -9.68 17.41 -14.69
CA ILE A 174 -9.75 17.91 -13.31
C ILE A 174 -8.66 18.97 -13.11
N SER A 175 -9.07 20.19 -12.80
CA SER A 175 -8.16 21.26 -12.40
C SER A 175 -7.65 21.01 -10.99
N VAL A 176 -6.32 20.99 -10.83
CA VAL A 176 -5.65 20.77 -9.54
C VAL A 176 -4.64 21.87 -9.23
N VAL A 177 -4.31 22.02 -7.96
CA VAL A 177 -3.19 22.84 -7.50
C VAL A 177 -2.18 21.91 -6.84
N ILE A 178 -0.98 21.83 -7.41
CA ILE A 178 0.12 21.04 -6.86
C ILE A 178 0.89 21.90 -5.86
N LYS A 179 0.93 21.47 -4.60
CA LYS A 179 1.69 22.14 -3.54
C LYS A 179 2.96 21.34 -3.26
N ILE A 180 4.10 21.97 -3.49
CA ILE A 180 5.41 21.38 -3.21
C ILE A 180 5.90 21.92 -1.87
N ASN A 181 6.38 21.04 -1.00
CA ASN A 181 6.99 21.38 0.29
C ASN A 181 8.33 20.66 0.44
N ASN A 182 9.26 21.30 1.13
CA ASN A 182 10.57 20.75 1.46
C ASN A 182 10.77 20.76 2.98
N ARG A 183 11.28 19.67 3.55
CA ARG A 183 11.80 19.64 4.91
C ARG A 183 13.24 20.15 4.87
N LYS A 184 13.46 21.34 5.40
CA LYS A 184 14.80 21.83 5.76
C LYS A 184 15.12 21.40 7.18
#